data_020a1b0e057d1ad869d3c845b3807708
#
_entry.id   020a1b0e057d1ad869d3c845b3807708
#
_cell.length_a   1.000
_cell.length_b   1.000
_cell.length_c   1.000
_cell.angle_alpha   90.00
_cell.angle_beta   90.00
_cell.angle_gamma   90.00
#
_symmetry.space_group_name_H-M   'P 1'
#
loop_
_entity.id
_entity.type
_entity.pdbx_description
1 polymer ?
#
loop_
_entity_poly.entity_id
_entity_poly.type
_entity_poly.pdbx_seq_one_letter_code
_entity_poly.pdbx_strand_id
1 'polypeptide(L)'
;MRLLILLGFAFWMVACTPSGKQTSSKEALSSDRIQYAQGFTVQRFDTYTMVEVRDPWDSTRLLQRYLLVDRTKSVPGGLPKGTIVKVPVKDIVVYTSVHAAIIDQLHEINKVIGVCEPRYMYTPAIQEGIQAGRIADLGEATSPNIEKMIEIGAELVIASPFQNSSYGPVEKIGIPIIEGADYMEAFPLGRTEWIRFYGLLFGKEEMADSIFKETEQAYLSLKNLTVNIDKRPTVLSEKKFGSSWYIPAGDMAHLFEDAGADYMFKDLPGAGSTPLAFETVFDKAIHADIWLVKYNQSSEMTYNDLRSEYTPYENFDAFKKQRIYTCNTGIVPYYEEFPLHPEYLLKDLIWIFHPELVPGYSPRYFSKMP
;
A
#
# COMPACT_ATOMS: atom_id res chain seq x y z
N MET A 1 -40.20 49.29 -75.22
CA MET A 1 -38.82 49.40 -74.84
C MET A 1 -38.82 50.08 -73.46
N ARG A 2 -38.81 49.28 -72.35
CA ARG A 2 -38.86 49.84 -71.02
C ARG A 2 -37.66 49.19 -70.21
N LEU A 3 -36.80 50.12 -69.80
CA LEU A 3 -35.59 49.84 -69.05
C LEU A 3 -35.94 49.67 -67.53
N LEU A 4 -35.68 48.53 -66.91
CA LEU A 4 -35.86 48.31 -65.49
C LEU A 4 -34.51 48.42 -64.83
N ILE A 5 -34.36 49.40 -63.96
CA ILE A 5 -33.19 49.63 -63.10
C ILE A 5 -33.45 48.84 -61.80
N LEU A 6 -32.61 47.81 -61.51
CA LEU A 6 -32.61 47.11 -60.25
C LEU A 6 -31.58 47.73 -59.29
N LEU A 7 -32.07 48.35 -58.19
CA LEU A 7 -31.27 48.81 -57.08
C LEU A 7 -30.98 47.63 -56.16
N GLY A 8 -29.71 47.28 -56.07
CA GLY A 8 -29.22 46.29 -55.10
C GLY A 8 -28.99 46.90 -53.73
N PHE A 9 -29.78 46.47 -52.75
CA PHE A 9 -29.56 46.80 -51.34
C PHE A 9 -28.52 45.80 -50.74
N ALA A 10 -27.30 46.28 -50.41
CA ALA A 10 -26.32 45.57 -49.71
C ALA A 10 -26.62 45.59 -48.19
N PHE A 11 -27.04 44.43 -47.63
CA PHE A 11 -27.28 44.26 -46.22
C PHE A 11 -25.98 43.88 -45.58
N TRP A 12 -25.33 44.75 -44.83
CA TRP A 12 -24.17 44.42 -44.00
C TRP A 12 -24.67 43.76 -42.70
N MET A 13 -24.53 42.43 -42.62
CA MET A 13 -24.70 41.72 -41.38
C MET A 13 -23.43 41.86 -40.55
N VAL A 14 -23.49 42.61 -39.46
CA VAL A 14 -22.50 42.59 -38.38
C VAL A 14 -22.75 41.34 -37.58
N ALA A 15 -21.91 40.32 -37.78
CA ALA A 15 -21.87 39.14 -36.95
C ALA A 15 -21.16 39.51 -35.63
N CYS A 16 -21.92 39.72 -34.56
CA CYS A 16 -21.40 39.68 -33.20
C CYS A 16 -21.03 38.24 -32.87
N THR A 17 -19.74 37.91 -32.90
CA THR A 17 -19.22 36.67 -32.29
C THR A 17 -19.30 36.82 -30.77
N PRO A 18 -20.04 35.96 -30.04
CA PRO A 18 -19.92 35.90 -28.59
C PRO A 18 -18.52 35.40 -28.27
N SER A 19 -17.71 36.19 -27.59
CA SER A 19 -16.47 35.79 -26.99
C SER A 19 -16.78 34.78 -25.89
N GLY A 20 -16.98 33.52 -26.29
CA GLY A 20 -17.04 32.38 -25.38
C GLY A 20 -15.69 32.27 -24.71
N LYS A 21 -15.63 32.47 -23.40
CA LYS A 21 -14.53 32.00 -22.57
C LYS A 21 -14.39 30.48 -22.84
N GLN A 22 -13.46 30.13 -23.70
CA GLN A 22 -12.98 28.75 -23.79
C GLN A 22 -12.38 28.40 -22.43
N THR A 23 -13.15 27.74 -21.56
CA THR A 23 -12.64 26.86 -20.55
C THR A 23 -11.99 25.68 -21.29
N SER A 24 -10.72 25.83 -21.65
CA SER A 24 -9.95 24.69 -22.14
C SER A 24 -9.85 23.72 -21.00
N SER A 25 -10.67 22.68 -21.00
CA SER A 25 -10.35 21.44 -20.32
C SER A 25 -9.05 20.97 -20.99
N LYS A 26 -7.91 21.20 -20.31
CA LYS A 26 -6.62 20.72 -20.80
C LYS A 26 -6.75 19.20 -20.86
N GLU A 27 -6.68 18.62 -22.04
CA GLU A 27 -6.59 17.18 -22.21
C GLU A 27 -5.29 16.69 -21.58
N ALA A 28 -5.32 15.49 -20.98
CA ALA A 28 -4.12 14.85 -20.45
C ALA A 28 -3.16 14.57 -21.62
N LEU A 29 -1.89 14.91 -21.44
CA LEU A 29 -0.84 14.64 -22.43
C LEU A 29 -0.55 13.14 -22.54
N SER A 30 -0.57 12.45 -21.39
CA SER A 30 -0.39 11.00 -21.29
C SER A 30 -0.96 10.49 -19.98
N SER A 31 -1.15 9.17 -19.91
CA SER A 31 -1.42 8.43 -18.67
C SER A 31 -0.29 7.45 -18.45
N ASP A 32 0.22 7.38 -17.23
CA ASP A 32 1.22 6.38 -16.88
C ASP A 32 0.56 5.00 -16.85
N ARG A 33 1.26 4.01 -17.37
CA ARG A 33 0.78 2.63 -17.34
C ARG A 33 1.01 2.04 -15.97
N ILE A 34 -0.07 1.91 -15.18
CA ILE A 34 -0.11 1.13 -13.94
C ILE A 34 -0.59 -0.27 -14.34
N GLN A 35 0.20 -1.29 -13.99
CA GLN A 35 0.03 -2.64 -14.52
C GLN A 35 -0.70 -3.58 -13.56
N TYR A 36 -0.42 -3.48 -12.26
CA TYR A 36 -0.93 -4.37 -11.23
C TYR A 36 -1.80 -3.63 -10.22
N ALA A 37 -1.42 -2.43 -9.82
CA ALA A 37 -2.17 -1.63 -8.86
C ALA A 37 -3.51 -1.20 -9.43
N GLN A 38 -4.55 -1.33 -8.62
CA GLN A 38 -5.91 -0.94 -8.96
C GLN A 38 -6.38 0.30 -8.18
N GLY A 39 -5.66 0.63 -7.10
CA GLY A 39 -6.01 1.68 -6.16
C GLY A 39 -5.70 3.09 -6.65
N PHE A 40 -4.87 3.29 -7.67
CA PHE A 40 -4.56 4.63 -8.17
C PHE A 40 -4.37 4.70 -9.68
N THR A 41 -4.48 5.91 -10.21
CA THR A 41 -4.17 6.25 -11.61
C THR A 41 -3.36 7.53 -11.69
N VAL A 42 -2.55 7.67 -12.75
CA VAL A 42 -1.70 8.84 -12.99
C VAL A 42 -2.00 9.43 -14.36
N GLN A 43 -2.27 10.73 -14.42
CA GLN A 43 -2.47 11.47 -15.66
C GLN A 43 -1.55 12.70 -15.67
N ARG A 44 -0.80 12.88 -16.76
CA ARG A 44 0.16 13.96 -16.91
C ARG A 44 -0.42 15.09 -17.75
N PHE A 45 -0.33 16.30 -17.22
CA PHE A 45 -0.71 17.55 -17.89
C PHE A 45 0.52 18.44 -18.07
N ASP A 46 0.42 19.45 -18.88
CA ASP A 46 1.51 20.39 -19.18
C ASP A 46 2.12 21.06 -17.92
N THR A 47 1.29 21.36 -16.92
CA THR A 47 1.68 22.14 -15.74
C THR A 47 1.52 21.40 -14.40
N TYR A 48 0.99 20.20 -14.40
CA TYR A 48 0.80 19.37 -13.20
C TYR A 48 0.63 17.90 -13.58
N THR A 49 0.81 17.04 -12.61
CA THR A 49 0.42 15.62 -12.70
C THR A 49 -0.76 15.38 -11.77
N MET A 50 -1.79 14.69 -12.25
CA MET A 50 -2.94 14.31 -11.46
C MET A 50 -2.82 12.83 -11.05
N VAL A 51 -2.95 12.58 -9.76
CA VAL A 51 -3.07 11.22 -9.22
C VAL A 51 -4.44 11.09 -8.58
N GLU A 52 -5.20 10.10 -9.00
CA GLU A 52 -6.49 9.76 -8.40
C GLU A 52 -6.35 8.45 -7.64
N VAL A 53 -6.68 8.49 -6.35
CA VAL A 53 -6.74 7.32 -5.47
C VAL A 53 -8.20 6.90 -5.34
N ARG A 54 -8.48 5.63 -5.66
CA ARG A 54 -9.83 5.06 -5.54
C ARG A 54 -10.16 4.77 -4.09
N ASP A 55 -11.44 4.87 -3.74
CA ASP A 55 -11.93 4.44 -2.44
C ASP A 55 -11.89 2.89 -2.41
N PRO A 56 -11.07 2.28 -1.53
CA PRO A 56 -10.94 0.82 -1.51
C PRO A 56 -12.17 0.11 -0.94
N TRP A 57 -13.07 0.84 -0.28
CA TRP A 57 -14.32 0.31 0.28
C TRP A 57 -15.54 0.58 -0.62
N ASP A 58 -15.40 1.51 -1.58
CA ASP A 58 -16.43 1.83 -2.58
C ASP A 58 -15.75 2.19 -3.92
N SER A 59 -15.58 1.20 -4.78
CA SER A 59 -14.88 1.34 -6.07
C SER A 59 -15.55 2.33 -7.05
N THR A 60 -16.76 2.80 -6.74
CA THR A 60 -17.47 3.83 -7.53
C THR A 60 -17.04 5.24 -7.19
N ARG A 61 -16.24 5.42 -6.13
CA ARG A 61 -15.82 6.70 -5.59
C ARG A 61 -14.30 6.88 -5.67
N LEU A 62 -13.90 8.14 -5.67
CA LEU A 62 -12.51 8.51 -5.38
C LEU A 62 -12.36 8.76 -3.88
N LEU A 63 -11.31 8.19 -3.30
CA LEU A 63 -10.86 8.54 -1.97
C LEU A 63 -10.26 9.95 -2.01
N GLN A 64 -9.29 10.16 -2.92
CA GLN A 64 -8.59 11.44 -3.07
C GLN A 64 -8.21 11.72 -4.52
N ARG A 65 -8.03 13.01 -4.83
CA ARG A 65 -7.39 13.50 -6.05
C ARG A 65 -6.26 14.45 -5.67
N TYR A 66 -5.05 14.12 -6.09
CA TYR A 66 -3.86 14.94 -5.89
C TYR A 66 -3.46 15.64 -7.18
N LEU A 67 -3.09 16.92 -7.05
CA LEU A 67 -2.60 17.74 -8.14
C LEU A 67 -1.14 18.08 -7.81
N LEU A 68 -0.23 17.31 -8.38
CA LEU A 68 1.20 17.44 -8.14
C LEU A 68 1.75 18.58 -9.02
N VAL A 69 2.21 19.64 -8.38
CA VAL A 69 2.73 20.84 -9.05
C VAL A 69 4.20 21.03 -8.71
N ASP A 70 5.04 21.26 -9.71
CA ASP A 70 6.45 21.55 -9.52
C ASP A 70 6.63 22.66 -8.46
N ARG A 71 7.42 22.37 -7.43
CA ARG A 71 7.66 23.26 -6.28
C ARG A 71 8.22 24.63 -6.69
N THR A 72 8.98 24.67 -7.78
CA THR A 72 9.61 25.90 -8.28
C THR A 72 8.64 26.80 -9.08
N LYS A 73 7.46 26.27 -9.43
CA LYS A 73 6.47 26.96 -10.24
C LYS A 73 5.28 27.46 -9.40
N SER A 74 4.64 28.52 -9.87
CA SER A 74 3.36 28.97 -9.31
C SER A 74 2.28 27.92 -9.56
N VAL A 75 1.28 27.87 -8.68
CA VAL A 75 0.11 27.00 -8.88
C VAL A 75 -0.66 27.48 -10.11
N PRO A 76 -0.91 26.63 -11.11
CA PRO A 76 -1.66 27.02 -12.31
C PRO A 76 -3.09 27.42 -11.97
N GLY A 77 -3.62 28.38 -12.71
CA GLY A 77 -5.05 28.71 -12.62
C GLY A 77 -5.90 27.64 -13.32
N GLY A 78 -7.17 27.49 -12.87
CA GLY A 78 -8.15 26.60 -13.50
C GLY A 78 -7.89 25.10 -13.27
N LEU A 79 -7.21 24.73 -12.19
CA LEU A 79 -7.05 23.34 -11.78
C LEU A 79 -8.41 22.71 -11.44
N PRO A 80 -8.60 21.41 -11.67
CA PRO A 80 -9.76 20.68 -11.17
C PRO A 80 -9.77 20.65 -9.64
N LYS A 81 -10.89 20.24 -9.04
CA LYS A 81 -10.98 20.05 -7.58
C LYS A 81 -10.05 18.93 -7.15
N GLY A 82 -9.22 19.17 -6.16
CA GLY A 82 -8.27 18.21 -5.61
C GLY A 82 -7.30 18.86 -4.63
N THR A 83 -6.51 18.03 -3.96
CA THR A 83 -5.47 18.46 -3.02
C THR A 83 -4.21 18.83 -3.80
N ILE A 84 -3.76 20.07 -3.69
CA ILE A 84 -2.54 20.55 -4.36
C ILE A 84 -1.34 20.13 -3.51
N VAL A 85 -0.37 19.46 -4.13
CA VAL A 85 0.89 19.02 -3.51
C VAL A 85 2.06 19.58 -4.31
N LYS A 86 2.95 20.29 -3.63
CA LYS A 86 4.20 20.79 -4.23
C LYS A 86 5.26 19.71 -4.23
N VAL A 87 5.73 19.32 -5.42
CA VAL A 87 6.73 18.25 -5.60
C VAL A 87 8.03 18.80 -6.20
N PRO A 88 9.21 18.24 -5.83
CA PRO A 88 9.42 17.22 -4.80
C PRO A 88 9.00 17.68 -3.40
N VAL A 89 8.42 16.74 -2.61
CA VAL A 89 8.00 17.03 -1.23
C VAL A 89 9.20 17.18 -0.30
N LYS A 90 9.01 17.88 0.81
CA LYS A 90 9.99 18.01 1.90
C LYS A 90 9.25 18.19 3.23
N ASP A 91 9.98 18.07 4.33
CA ASP A 91 9.48 18.32 5.68
C ASP A 91 8.17 17.54 5.95
N ILE A 92 8.28 16.20 5.82
CA ILE A 92 7.13 15.29 5.86
C ILE A 92 6.99 14.60 7.21
N VAL A 93 5.74 14.33 7.56
CA VAL A 93 5.35 13.49 8.68
C VAL A 93 4.83 12.15 8.16
N VAL A 94 5.25 11.05 8.79
CA VAL A 94 4.89 9.69 8.39
C VAL A 94 4.22 8.96 9.55
N TYR A 95 3.06 8.36 9.28
CA TYR A 95 2.26 7.70 10.31
C TYR A 95 2.57 6.20 10.45
N THR A 96 3.10 5.56 9.40
CA THR A 96 3.29 4.11 9.40
C THR A 96 4.72 3.71 9.02
N SER A 97 5.20 2.61 9.58
CA SER A 97 6.52 2.04 9.28
C SER A 97 6.67 1.68 7.79
N VAL A 98 5.58 1.25 7.14
CA VAL A 98 5.55 0.92 5.71
C VAL A 98 5.97 2.13 4.87
N HIS A 99 5.37 3.30 5.11
CA HIS A 99 5.70 4.50 4.35
C HIS A 99 7.12 4.99 4.64
N ALA A 100 7.59 4.84 5.89
CA ALA A 100 9.00 5.16 6.22
C ALA A 100 9.97 4.28 5.42
N ALA A 101 9.69 2.98 5.33
CA ALA A 101 10.51 2.05 4.54
C ALA A 101 10.49 2.37 3.04
N ILE A 102 9.34 2.73 2.47
CA ILE A 102 9.22 3.14 1.07
C ILE A 102 10.08 4.39 0.80
N ILE A 103 10.04 5.38 1.70
CA ILE A 103 10.81 6.61 1.56
C ILE A 103 12.31 6.34 1.70
N ASP A 104 12.70 5.41 2.56
CA ASP A 104 14.10 4.98 2.71
C ASP A 104 14.62 4.31 1.43
N GLN A 105 13.82 3.43 0.82
CA GLN A 105 14.15 2.80 -0.47
C GLN A 105 14.30 3.81 -1.61
N LEU A 106 13.58 4.92 -1.56
CA LEU A 106 13.73 6.03 -2.51
C LEU A 106 14.92 6.97 -2.16
N HIS A 107 15.68 6.67 -1.12
CA HIS A 107 16.78 7.49 -0.59
C HIS A 107 16.37 8.92 -0.19
N GLU A 108 15.13 9.08 0.27
CA GLU A 108 14.54 10.37 0.66
C GLU A 108 14.17 10.45 2.15
N ILE A 109 14.67 9.52 2.98
CA ILE A 109 14.34 9.43 4.41
C ILE A 109 14.73 10.69 5.18
N ASN A 110 15.71 11.46 4.69
CA ASN A 110 16.12 12.76 5.24
C ASN A 110 15.04 13.86 5.15
N LYS A 111 13.97 13.61 4.39
CA LYS A 111 12.80 14.50 4.32
C LYS A 111 11.81 14.26 5.48
N VAL A 112 11.94 13.13 6.18
CA VAL A 112 11.08 12.82 7.32
C VAL A 112 11.55 13.63 8.52
N ILE A 113 10.66 14.48 9.06
CA ILE A 113 10.91 15.34 10.22
C ILE A 113 10.05 14.98 11.44
N GLY A 114 9.03 14.14 11.25
CA GLY A 114 8.17 13.64 12.32
C GLY A 114 7.55 12.31 11.98
N VAL A 115 7.31 11.50 13.00
CA VAL A 115 6.67 10.19 12.88
C VAL A 115 5.67 9.95 14.00
N CYS A 116 4.66 9.13 13.74
CA CYS A 116 3.80 8.55 14.77
C CYS A 116 4.27 7.14 15.12
N GLU A 117 4.03 6.72 16.36
CA GLU A 117 4.28 5.33 16.82
C GLU A 117 5.70 4.80 16.51
N PRO A 118 6.77 5.54 16.82
CA PRO A 118 8.15 5.17 16.46
C PRO A 118 8.60 3.82 17.01
N ARG A 119 7.93 3.31 18.04
CA ARG A 119 8.18 1.97 18.61
C ARG A 119 7.96 0.82 17.62
N TYR A 120 7.19 1.07 16.54
CA TYR A 120 6.92 0.09 15.49
C TYR A 120 7.71 0.35 14.19
N MET A 121 8.62 1.32 14.20
CA MET A 121 9.46 1.66 13.05
C MET A 121 10.87 1.11 13.26
N TYR A 122 11.23 0.10 12.49
CA TYR A 122 12.54 -0.55 12.57
C TYR A 122 13.56 0.06 11.59
N THR A 123 13.14 0.93 10.68
CA THR A 123 14.02 1.65 9.73
C THR A 123 15.12 2.38 10.50
N PRO A 124 16.43 2.01 10.35
CA PRO A 124 17.52 2.54 11.17
C PRO A 124 17.62 4.07 11.14
N ALA A 125 17.48 4.68 9.97
CA ALA A 125 17.56 6.12 9.80
C ALA A 125 16.47 6.89 10.59
N ILE A 126 15.28 6.29 10.78
CA ILE A 126 14.21 6.86 11.64
C ILE A 126 14.67 6.82 13.11
N GLN A 127 15.14 5.67 13.59
CA GLN A 127 15.58 5.53 14.98
C GLN A 127 16.76 6.45 15.31
N GLU A 128 17.75 6.53 14.44
CA GLU A 128 18.89 7.47 14.54
C GLU A 128 18.43 8.92 14.50
N GLY A 129 17.44 9.23 13.64
CA GLY A 129 16.86 10.58 13.53
C GLY A 129 16.18 11.02 14.81
N ILE A 130 15.41 10.13 15.46
CA ILE A 130 14.74 10.38 16.74
C ILE A 130 15.76 10.58 17.86
N GLN A 131 16.74 9.67 17.96
CA GLN A 131 17.82 9.77 18.98
C GLN A 131 18.62 11.06 18.87
N ALA A 132 18.86 11.53 17.64
CA ALA A 132 19.56 12.78 17.35
C ALA A 132 18.68 14.03 17.44
N GLY A 133 17.38 13.89 17.72
CA GLY A 133 16.42 15.00 17.79
C GLY A 133 16.09 15.65 16.44
N ARG A 134 16.41 14.99 15.32
CA ARG A 134 16.07 15.47 13.96
C ARG A 134 14.66 15.07 13.54
N ILE A 135 14.14 13.96 14.06
CA ILE A 135 12.79 13.45 13.80
C ILE A 135 12.00 13.53 15.10
N ALA A 136 10.88 14.22 15.07
CA ALA A 136 9.99 14.37 16.20
C ALA A 136 9.08 13.13 16.37
N ASP A 137 8.97 12.65 17.61
CA ASP A 137 7.90 11.72 17.99
C ASP A 137 6.61 12.52 18.19
N LEU A 138 5.57 12.20 17.41
CA LEU A 138 4.26 12.85 17.43
C LEU A 138 3.19 12.03 18.18
N GLY A 139 3.58 10.93 18.82
CA GLY A 139 2.69 10.06 19.59
C GLY A 139 1.89 9.09 18.72
N GLU A 140 0.64 8.84 19.12
CA GLU A 140 -0.22 7.86 18.45
C GLU A 140 -0.79 8.38 17.13
N ALA A 141 -0.83 7.56 16.09
CA ALA A 141 -1.35 7.92 14.76
C ALA A 141 -2.84 8.33 14.79
N THR A 142 -3.63 7.79 15.73
CA THR A 142 -5.05 8.14 15.91
C THR A 142 -5.26 9.47 16.62
N SER A 143 -4.26 10.01 17.32
CA SER A 143 -4.32 11.29 18.05
C SER A 143 -2.95 11.96 18.10
N PRO A 144 -2.38 12.34 16.94
CA PRO A 144 -1.04 12.90 16.87
C PRO A 144 -0.95 14.28 17.53
N ASN A 145 0.24 14.65 17.99
CA ASN A 145 0.52 15.96 18.56
C ASN A 145 0.53 17.04 17.46
N ILE A 146 -0.61 17.72 17.26
CA ILE A 146 -0.81 18.74 16.23
C ILE A 146 0.05 19.98 16.47
N GLU A 147 0.21 20.40 17.72
CA GLU A 147 1.02 21.58 18.07
C GLU A 147 2.49 21.32 17.67
N LYS A 148 2.99 20.14 18.01
CA LYS A 148 4.33 19.72 17.62
C LYS A 148 4.50 19.61 16.10
N MET A 149 3.48 19.10 15.39
CA MET A 149 3.48 19.01 13.93
C MET A 149 3.62 20.38 13.25
N ILE A 150 2.91 21.39 13.80
CA ILE A 150 3.01 22.79 13.34
C ILE A 150 4.38 23.37 13.70
N GLU A 151 4.86 23.15 14.93
CA GLU A 151 6.14 23.66 15.42
C GLU A 151 7.34 23.21 14.55
N ILE A 152 7.34 21.93 14.14
CA ILE A 152 8.40 21.38 13.28
C ILE A 152 8.26 21.81 11.81
N GLY A 153 7.19 22.50 11.44
CA GLY A 153 6.98 23.01 10.09
C GLY A 153 6.62 21.94 9.05
N ALA A 154 5.84 20.93 9.43
CA ALA A 154 5.42 19.86 8.53
C ALA A 154 4.67 20.43 7.30
N GLU A 155 5.11 20.05 6.10
CA GLU A 155 4.48 20.46 4.85
C GLU A 155 3.55 19.39 4.26
N LEU A 156 3.69 18.14 4.68
CA LEU A 156 2.92 17.01 4.18
C LEU A 156 2.81 15.92 5.25
N VAL A 157 1.68 15.25 5.29
CA VAL A 157 1.46 14.01 6.05
C VAL A 157 1.28 12.84 5.07
N ILE A 158 1.92 11.70 5.36
CA ILE A 158 1.64 10.44 4.67
C ILE A 158 1.06 9.47 5.69
N ALA A 159 -0.15 8.99 5.42
CA ALA A 159 -0.90 8.11 6.31
C ALA A 159 -1.67 7.04 5.54
N SER A 160 -2.03 5.95 6.20
CA SER A 160 -2.94 4.94 5.64
C SER A 160 -4.39 5.31 5.96
N PRO A 161 -5.30 5.29 4.99
CA PRO A 161 -6.72 5.53 5.25
C PRO A 161 -7.36 4.34 5.97
N PHE A 162 -8.45 4.60 6.72
CA PHE A 162 -9.29 3.57 7.31
C PHE A 162 -10.75 3.84 6.97
N GLN A 163 -11.53 2.79 6.82
CA GLN A 163 -12.96 2.91 6.50
C GLN A 163 -13.71 3.77 7.52
N ASN A 164 -14.44 4.77 7.04
CA ASN A 164 -15.22 5.70 7.87
C ASN A 164 -14.42 6.48 8.92
N SER A 165 -13.10 6.58 8.79
CA SER A 165 -12.26 7.39 9.66
C SER A 165 -12.02 8.78 9.06
N SER A 166 -11.59 9.70 9.91
CA SER A 166 -11.04 11.00 9.55
C SER A 166 -9.74 11.23 10.30
N TYR A 167 -8.90 12.13 9.79
CA TYR A 167 -7.66 12.52 10.49
C TYR A 167 -7.92 13.63 11.53
N GLY A 168 -9.19 13.91 11.83
CA GLY A 168 -9.61 14.81 12.89
C GLY A 168 -9.04 16.23 12.77
N PRO A 169 -8.33 16.74 13.82
CA PRO A 169 -7.75 18.08 13.79
C PRO A 169 -6.69 18.29 12.71
N VAL A 170 -5.99 17.23 12.24
CA VAL A 170 -4.96 17.33 11.18
C VAL A 170 -5.54 17.90 9.90
N GLU A 171 -6.77 17.54 9.54
CA GLU A 171 -7.45 18.06 8.34
C GLU A 171 -7.69 19.59 8.40
N LYS A 172 -7.74 20.15 9.63
CA LYS A 172 -8.07 21.56 9.86
C LYS A 172 -6.85 22.49 9.82
N ILE A 173 -5.63 21.94 9.91
CA ILE A 173 -4.41 22.76 9.90
C ILE A 173 -3.89 23.08 8.51
N GLY A 174 -4.56 22.58 7.46
CA GLY A 174 -4.25 22.90 6.07
C GLY A 174 -3.01 22.22 5.49
N ILE A 175 -2.44 21.25 6.19
CA ILE A 175 -1.35 20.41 5.68
C ILE A 175 -1.96 19.31 4.79
N PRO A 176 -1.50 19.14 3.53
CA PRO A 176 -1.95 18.06 2.66
C PRO A 176 -1.69 16.69 3.29
N ILE A 177 -2.66 15.78 3.16
CA ILE A 177 -2.53 14.39 3.61
C ILE A 177 -2.51 13.49 2.37
N ILE A 178 -1.45 12.72 2.20
CA ILE A 178 -1.37 11.63 1.22
C ILE A 178 -1.91 10.36 1.87
N GLU A 179 -2.96 9.83 1.31
CA GLU A 179 -3.60 8.59 1.75
C GLU A 179 -3.05 7.41 0.95
N GLY A 180 -2.08 6.71 1.53
CA GLY A 180 -1.50 5.49 0.97
C GLY A 180 -2.41 4.30 1.22
N ALA A 181 -3.24 3.93 0.24
CA ALA A 181 -4.16 2.80 0.32
C ALA A 181 -3.54 1.49 -0.23
N ASP A 182 -2.21 1.43 -0.32
CA ASP A 182 -1.45 0.29 -0.87
C ASP A 182 -1.79 -1.05 -0.19
N TYR A 183 -2.05 -1.04 1.11
CA TYR A 183 -2.39 -2.24 1.88
C TYR A 183 -3.75 -2.85 1.51
N MET A 184 -4.57 -2.13 0.73
CA MET A 184 -5.87 -2.59 0.22
C MET A 184 -5.79 -3.12 -1.22
N GLU A 185 -4.60 -3.26 -1.78
CA GLU A 185 -4.44 -3.92 -3.06
C GLU A 185 -4.72 -5.43 -2.96
N ALA A 186 -5.36 -5.97 -4.00
CA ALA A 186 -5.71 -7.38 -4.04
C ALA A 186 -4.54 -8.30 -4.40
N PHE A 187 -3.46 -7.76 -4.97
CA PHE A 187 -2.33 -8.52 -5.46
C PHE A 187 -1.00 -8.00 -4.90
N PRO A 188 -0.04 -8.88 -4.57
CA PRO A 188 1.25 -8.46 -4.02
C PRO A 188 1.98 -7.43 -4.88
N LEU A 189 2.10 -7.66 -6.19
CA LEU A 189 2.73 -6.71 -7.11
C LEU A 189 1.93 -5.41 -7.27
N GLY A 190 0.60 -5.44 -7.10
CA GLY A 190 -0.22 -4.23 -7.06
C GLY A 190 0.19 -3.34 -5.90
N ARG A 191 0.37 -3.92 -4.72
CA ARG A 191 0.84 -3.21 -3.53
C ARG A 191 2.23 -2.61 -3.74
N THR A 192 3.16 -3.38 -4.27
CA THR A 192 4.52 -2.90 -4.56
C THR A 192 4.53 -1.77 -5.60
N GLU A 193 3.63 -1.79 -6.58
CA GLU A 193 3.59 -0.78 -7.64
C GLU A 193 3.25 0.62 -7.12
N TRP A 194 2.72 0.77 -5.91
CA TRP A 194 2.53 2.07 -5.27
C TRP A 194 3.83 2.85 -5.07
N ILE A 195 4.99 2.20 -5.10
CA ILE A 195 6.29 2.91 -5.08
C ILE A 195 6.38 3.95 -6.20
N ARG A 196 5.71 3.72 -7.35
CA ARG A 196 5.65 4.68 -8.45
C ARG A 196 4.91 5.96 -8.08
N PHE A 197 3.83 5.85 -7.30
CA PHE A 197 3.14 7.02 -6.76
C PHE A 197 4.04 7.80 -5.80
N TYR A 198 4.72 7.12 -4.89
CA TYR A 198 5.68 7.77 -3.99
C TYR A 198 6.85 8.36 -4.77
N GLY A 199 7.35 7.70 -5.80
CA GLY A 199 8.37 8.25 -6.71
C GLY A 199 7.98 9.61 -7.29
N LEU A 200 6.71 9.81 -7.68
CA LEU A 200 6.21 11.11 -8.14
C LEU A 200 6.27 12.19 -7.05
N LEU A 201 6.00 11.84 -5.79
CA LEU A 201 6.03 12.80 -4.68
C LEU A 201 7.45 13.31 -4.41
N PHE A 202 8.46 12.45 -4.59
CA PHE A 202 9.85 12.76 -4.30
C PHE A 202 10.69 13.16 -5.52
N GLY A 203 10.11 13.12 -6.74
CA GLY A 203 10.87 13.31 -7.98
C GLY A 203 11.89 12.19 -8.24
N LYS A 204 11.51 10.95 -7.87
CA LYS A 204 12.32 9.73 -7.98
C LYS A 204 11.67 8.67 -8.88
N GLU A 205 10.97 9.09 -9.91
CA GLU A 205 10.21 8.19 -10.79
C GLU A 205 11.08 7.10 -11.41
N GLU A 206 12.27 7.45 -11.90
CA GLU A 206 13.19 6.48 -12.52
C GLU A 206 13.67 5.43 -11.50
N MET A 207 13.99 5.86 -10.26
CA MET A 207 14.39 4.96 -9.19
C MET A 207 13.23 4.04 -8.77
N ALA A 208 12.04 4.60 -8.59
CA ALA A 208 10.84 3.84 -8.24
C ALA A 208 10.51 2.79 -9.30
N ASP A 209 10.64 3.15 -10.58
CA ASP A 209 10.41 2.23 -11.71
C ASP A 209 11.47 1.11 -11.77
N SER A 210 12.75 1.42 -11.46
CA SER A 210 13.82 0.41 -11.38
C SER A 210 13.56 -0.59 -10.27
N ILE A 211 13.28 -0.10 -9.05
CA ILE A 211 12.99 -0.94 -7.88
C ILE A 211 11.78 -1.85 -8.18
N PHE A 212 10.70 -1.28 -8.72
CA PHE A 212 9.52 -2.07 -9.05
C PHE A 212 9.82 -3.17 -10.06
N LYS A 213 10.54 -2.87 -11.16
CA LYS A 213 10.88 -3.85 -12.19
C LYS A 213 11.77 -4.98 -11.67
N GLU A 214 12.73 -4.67 -10.82
CA GLU A 214 13.60 -5.67 -10.20
C GLU A 214 12.80 -6.61 -9.30
N THR A 215 11.91 -6.06 -8.47
CA THR A 215 11.00 -6.83 -7.61
C THR A 215 10.02 -7.67 -8.42
N GLU A 216 9.41 -7.09 -9.47
CA GLU A 216 8.51 -7.80 -10.39
C GLU A 216 9.19 -9.02 -11.00
N GLN A 217 10.40 -8.83 -11.55
CA GLN A 217 11.17 -9.92 -12.17
C GLN A 217 11.50 -11.02 -11.17
N ALA A 218 11.94 -10.67 -9.97
CA ALA A 218 12.26 -11.62 -8.92
C ALA A 218 11.02 -12.39 -8.47
N TYR A 219 9.90 -11.69 -8.24
CA TYR A 219 8.62 -12.30 -7.86
C TYR A 219 8.12 -13.28 -8.91
N LEU A 220 8.05 -12.87 -10.17
CA LEU A 220 7.58 -13.71 -11.27
C LEU A 220 8.49 -14.93 -11.51
N SER A 221 9.79 -14.79 -11.31
CA SER A 221 10.73 -15.91 -11.38
C SER A 221 10.47 -16.96 -10.32
N LEU A 222 10.19 -16.55 -9.08
CA LEU A 222 9.83 -17.45 -8.00
C LEU A 222 8.45 -18.09 -8.22
N LYS A 223 7.45 -17.32 -8.60
CA LYS A 223 6.11 -17.83 -8.93
C LYS A 223 6.16 -18.91 -10.00
N ASN A 224 7.01 -18.76 -11.02
CA ASN A 224 7.16 -19.76 -12.08
C ASN A 224 7.66 -21.13 -11.57
N LEU A 225 8.36 -21.20 -10.43
CA LEU A 225 8.77 -22.47 -9.84
C LEU A 225 7.58 -23.34 -9.41
N THR A 226 6.45 -22.71 -9.08
CA THR A 226 5.29 -23.38 -8.49
C THR A 226 4.12 -23.60 -9.45
N VAL A 227 4.23 -23.13 -10.72
CA VAL A 227 3.13 -23.21 -11.70
C VAL A 227 2.70 -24.66 -12.00
N ASN A 228 3.67 -25.59 -12.09
CA ASN A 228 3.42 -26.98 -12.49
C ASN A 228 3.49 -27.96 -11.32
N ILE A 229 3.17 -27.51 -10.10
CA ILE A 229 3.18 -28.40 -8.93
C ILE A 229 1.86 -29.15 -8.84
N ASP A 230 1.95 -30.49 -8.79
CA ASP A 230 0.79 -31.38 -8.66
C ASP A 230 0.24 -31.43 -7.23
N LYS A 231 1.10 -31.39 -6.23
CA LYS A 231 0.72 -31.49 -4.82
C LYS A 231 0.85 -30.14 -4.14
N ARG A 232 -0.28 -29.56 -3.81
CA ARG A 232 -0.37 -28.30 -3.08
C ARG A 232 -0.78 -28.57 -1.64
N PRO A 233 0.07 -28.25 -0.62
CA PRO A 233 -0.34 -28.41 0.78
C PRO A 233 -1.49 -27.45 1.10
N THR A 234 -2.43 -27.93 1.91
CA THR A 234 -3.48 -27.10 2.47
C THR A 234 -2.94 -26.22 3.58
N VAL A 235 -3.31 -24.94 3.59
CA VAL A 235 -2.72 -23.95 4.50
C VAL A 235 -3.79 -23.21 5.29
N LEU A 236 -3.57 -23.16 6.63
CA LEU A 236 -4.21 -22.27 7.57
C LEU A 236 -3.24 -21.12 7.90
N SER A 237 -3.75 -19.90 8.03
CA SER A 237 -2.95 -18.75 8.41
C SER A 237 -3.54 -18.02 9.62
N GLU A 238 -2.67 -17.30 10.32
CA GLU A 238 -2.94 -16.51 11.52
C GLU A 238 -3.37 -17.34 12.73
N LYS A 239 -3.74 -16.64 13.80
CA LYS A 239 -4.36 -17.23 15.01
C LYS A 239 -5.47 -16.29 15.49
N LYS A 240 -6.26 -16.77 16.43
CA LYS A 240 -7.34 -15.99 17.05
C LYS A 240 -6.77 -14.74 17.75
N PHE A 241 -7.42 -13.60 17.54
CA PHE A 241 -7.15 -12.36 18.26
C PHE A 241 -8.46 -11.86 18.89
N GLY A 242 -8.47 -11.75 20.21
CA GLY A 242 -9.69 -11.46 20.94
C GLY A 242 -10.77 -12.54 20.72
N SER A 243 -11.95 -12.16 20.24
CA SER A 243 -13.07 -13.08 19.96
C SER A 243 -13.03 -13.67 18.55
N SER A 244 -12.22 -13.14 17.63
CA SER A 244 -12.27 -13.48 16.20
C SER A 244 -10.93 -13.99 15.69
N TRP A 245 -10.98 -14.73 14.60
CA TRP A 245 -9.81 -15.11 13.80
C TRP A 245 -9.80 -14.26 12.54
N TYR A 246 -8.80 -13.42 12.38
CA TYR A 246 -8.68 -12.52 11.23
C TYR A 246 -7.97 -13.24 10.09
N ILE A 247 -8.75 -13.83 9.20
CA ILE A 247 -8.26 -14.63 8.09
C ILE A 247 -7.85 -13.73 6.91
N PRO A 248 -6.59 -13.82 6.43
CA PRO A 248 -6.12 -13.04 5.30
C PRO A 248 -6.88 -13.32 4.00
N ALA A 249 -7.14 -12.26 3.24
CA ALA A 249 -7.71 -12.29 1.90
C ALA A 249 -6.82 -11.45 0.96
N GLY A 250 -7.25 -11.27 -0.29
CA GLY A 250 -6.56 -10.42 -1.26
C GLY A 250 -5.11 -10.79 -1.51
N ASP A 251 -4.18 -9.86 -1.32
CA ASP A 251 -2.75 -10.01 -1.61
C ASP A 251 -2.13 -11.23 -0.95
N MET A 252 -2.46 -11.49 0.32
CA MET A 252 -1.94 -12.66 1.05
C MET A 252 -2.52 -13.98 0.53
N ALA A 253 -3.80 -14.03 0.16
CA ALA A 253 -4.40 -15.24 -0.41
C ALA A 253 -3.72 -15.58 -1.75
N HIS A 254 -3.53 -14.59 -2.61
CA HIS A 254 -2.79 -14.77 -3.87
C HIS A 254 -1.33 -15.17 -3.64
N LEU A 255 -0.68 -14.62 -2.63
CA LEU A 255 0.70 -14.98 -2.31
C LEU A 255 0.84 -16.45 -1.91
N PHE A 256 -0.11 -16.99 -1.11
CA PHE A 256 -0.12 -18.42 -0.77
C PHE A 256 -0.33 -19.30 -2.01
N GLU A 257 -1.23 -18.91 -2.92
CA GLU A 257 -1.45 -19.63 -4.18
C GLU A 257 -0.22 -19.56 -5.08
N ASP A 258 0.41 -18.38 -5.20
CA ASP A 258 1.63 -18.16 -5.98
C ASP A 258 2.83 -18.96 -5.41
N ALA A 259 2.85 -19.22 -4.09
CA ALA A 259 3.82 -20.09 -3.45
C ALA A 259 3.52 -21.59 -3.62
N GLY A 260 2.46 -21.95 -4.33
CA GLY A 260 2.10 -23.34 -4.60
C GLY A 260 1.27 -24.01 -3.50
N ALA A 261 0.60 -23.29 -2.64
CA ALA A 261 -0.33 -23.83 -1.65
C ALA A 261 -1.79 -23.92 -2.16
N ASP A 262 -2.61 -24.71 -1.48
CA ASP A 262 -4.07 -24.66 -1.53
C ASP A 262 -4.55 -23.95 -0.26
N TYR A 263 -4.73 -22.63 -0.37
CA TYR A 263 -5.14 -21.83 0.77
C TYR A 263 -6.62 -22.08 1.10
N MET A 264 -6.88 -22.52 2.33
CA MET A 264 -8.21 -22.95 2.75
C MET A 264 -9.28 -21.86 2.65
N PHE A 265 -8.90 -20.58 2.61
CA PHE A 265 -9.80 -19.43 2.63
C PHE A 265 -9.63 -18.51 1.40
N LYS A 266 -9.11 -19.04 0.29
CA LYS A 266 -8.85 -18.28 -0.96
C LYS A 266 -10.07 -17.58 -1.56
N ASP A 267 -11.27 -18.09 -1.26
CA ASP A 267 -12.53 -17.57 -1.79
C ASP A 267 -13.12 -16.41 -0.97
N LEU A 268 -12.44 -15.97 0.10
CA LEU A 268 -12.89 -14.82 0.87
C LEU A 268 -12.76 -13.54 0.03
N PRO A 269 -13.84 -12.74 -0.04
CA PRO A 269 -13.84 -11.53 -0.86
C PRO A 269 -13.02 -10.39 -0.23
N GLY A 270 -12.60 -9.46 -1.06
CA GLY A 270 -11.96 -8.20 -0.66
C GLY A 270 -10.45 -8.32 -0.46
N ALA A 271 -9.88 -7.29 0.15
CA ALA A 271 -8.48 -7.19 0.55
C ALA A 271 -8.36 -7.15 2.09
N GLY A 272 -7.14 -7.37 2.60
CA GLY A 272 -6.88 -7.35 4.05
C GLY A 272 -7.28 -8.63 4.75
N SER A 273 -8.09 -8.55 5.81
CA SER A 273 -8.48 -9.72 6.61
C SER A 273 -9.97 -9.73 6.97
N THR A 274 -10.55 -10.92 6.94
CA THR A 274 -11.96 -11.15 7.30
C THR A 274 -12.05 -11.75 8.70
N PRO A 275 -12.79 -11.14 9.65
CA PRO A 275 -13.02 -11.73 10.97
C PRO A 275 -13.98 -12.91 10.89
N LEU A 276 -13.55 -14.09 11.33
CA LEU A 276 -14.36 -15.32 11.42
C LEU A 276 -14.40 -15.81 12.86
N ALA A 277 -15.49 -16.54 13.19
CA ALA A 277 -15.58 -17.28 14.45
C ALA A 277 -14.60 -18.47 14.43
N PHE A 278 -14.12 -18.87 15.61
CA PHE A 278 -13.26 -20.03 15.76
C PHE A 278 -13.85 -21.29 15.14
N GLU A 279 -15.12 -21.55 15.39
CA GLU A 279 -15.84 -22.73 14.91
C GLU A 279 -15.81 -22.81 13.38
N THR A 280 -16.03 -21.67 12.70
CA THR A 280 -15.97 -21.60 11.23
C THR A 280 -14.59 -21.95 10.70
N VAL A 281 -13.53 -21.44 11.36
CA VAL A 281 -12.15 -21.74 10.97
C VAL A 281 -11.81 -23.19 11.29
N PHE A 282 -12.24 -23.67 12.44
CA PHE A 282 -12.01 -25.04 12.90
C PHE A 282 -12.64 -26.05 11.94
N ASP A 283 -13.92 -25.90 11.63
CA ASP A 283 -14.64 -26.80 10.73
C ASP A 283 -14.02 -26.88 9.34
N LYS A 284 -13.54 -25.73 8.83
CA LYS A 284 -12.95 -25.66 7.49
C LYS A 284 -11.49 -26.13 7.45
N ALA A 285 -10.69 -25.81 8.46
CA ALA A 285 -9.24 -25.95 8.39
C ALA A 285 -8.62 -26.90 9.44
N ILE A 286 -9.41 -27.69 10.17
CA ILE A 286 -8.89 -28.64 11.16
C ILE A 286 -7.87 -29.63 10.58
N HIS A 287 -8.02 -29.99 9.31
CA HIS A 287 -7.16 -30.94 8.60
C HIS A 287 -6.08 -30.23 7.73
N ALA A 288 -5.88 -28.93 7.88
CA ALA A 288 -4.83 -28.23 7.16
C ALA A 288 -3.45 -28.89 7.38
N ASP A 289 -2.68 -29.01 6.29
CA ASP A 289 -1.35 -29.62 6.34
C ASP A 289 -0.33 -28.75 7.07
N ILE A 290 -0.47 -27.42 6.90
CA ILE A 290 0.48 -26.43 7.42
C ILE A 290 -0.31 -25.30 8.07
N TRP A 291 0.24 -24.79 9.16
CA TRP A 291 -0.30 -23.62 9.83
C TRP A 291 0.77 -22.53 9.96
N LEU A 292 0.50 -21.34 9.43
CA LEU A 292 1.36 -20.15 9.49
C LEU A 292 0.86 -19.21 10.58
N VAL A 293 1.70 -18.85 11.54
CA VAL A 293 1.32 -18.00 12.66
C VAL A 293 2.24 -16.79 12.73
N LYS A 294 1.67 -15.58 12.63
CA LYS A 294 2.38 -14.35 12.97
C LYS A 294 2.11 -13.95 14.41
N TYR A 295 3.13 -13.42 15.07
CA TYR A 295 3.05 -12.92 16.44
C TYR A 295 4.08 -11.81 16.66
N ASN A 296 3.94 -11.07 17.78
CA ASN A 296 4.89 -10.03 18.18
C ASN A 296 5.19 -10.20 19.67
N GLN A 297 6.37 -10.74 19.97
CA GLN A 297 6.83 -11.01 21.32
C GLN A 297 8.36 -10.91 21.40
N SER A 298 8.90 -10.74 22.62
CA SER A 298 10.34 -10.69 22.85
C SER A 298 11.03 -12.06 22.79
N SER A 299 10.28 -13.17 22.82
CA SER A 299 10.78 -14.54 22.78
C SER A 299 10.12 -15.33 21.65
N GLU A 300 10.73 -16.45 21.27
CA GLU A 300 10.12 -17.38 20.33
C GLU A 300 8.86 -18.02 20.93
N MET A 301 7.84 -18.19 20.11
CA MET A 301 6.61 -18.89 20.46
C MET A 301 6.79 -20.39 20.33
N THR A 302 6.36 -21.13 21.34
CA THR A 302 6.38 -22.60 21.36
C THR A 302 5.00 -23.21 21.23
N TYR A 303 4.92 -24.52 20.99
CA TYR A 303 3.65 -25.27 21.02
C TYR A 303 2.94 -25.15 22.36
N ASN A 304 3.68 -25.06 23.48
CA ASN A 304 3.10 -24.89 24.81
C ASN A 304 2.49 -23.50 24.98
N ASP A 305 3.12 -22.46 24.45
CA ASP A 305 2.57 -21.10 24.49
C ASP A 305 1.27 -21.04 23.68
N LEU A 306 1.27 -21.58 22.46
CA LEU A 306 0.09 -21.62 21.62
C LEU A 306 -1.07 -22.42 22.25
N ARG A 307 -0.78 -23.56 22.88
CA ARG A 307 -1.76 -24.33 23.67
C ARG A 307 -2.31 -23.53 24.85
N SER A 308 -1.45 -22.80 25.55
CA SER A 308 -1.82 -22.01 26.72
C SER A 308 -2.67 -20.81 26.36
N GLU A 309 -2.47 -20.20 25.17
CA GLU A 309 -3.34 -19.14 24.68
C GLU A 309 -4.78 -19.64 24.42
N TYR A 310 -4.91 -20.83 23.83
CA TYR A 310 -6.22 -21.40 23.52
C TYR A 310 -6.13 -22.91 23.30
N THR A 311 -6.50 -23.71 24.29
CA THR A 311 -6.39 -25.18 24.29
C THR A 311 -6.94 -25.86 23.02
N PRO A 312 -8.09 -25.42 22.43
CA PRO A 312 -8.61 -26.06 21.21
C PRO A 312 -7.66 -26.06 20.01
N TYR A 313 -6.60 -25.25 20.00
CA TYR A 313 -5.59 -25.26 18.92
C TYR A 313 -4.90 -26.62 18.76
N GLU A 314 -4.76 -27.40 19.84
CA GLU A 314 -4.15 -28.73 19.79
C GLU A 314 -4.94 -29.75 18.97
N ASN A 315 -6.19 -29.43 18.60
CA ASN A 315 -7.02 -30.32 17.77
C ASN A 315 -6.72 -30.21 16.28
N PHE A 316 -6.04 -29.14 15.82
CA PHE A 316 -5.64 -29.02 14.41
C PHE A 316 -4.56 -30.05 14.05
N ASP A 317 -4.67 -30.64 12.85
CA ASP A 317 -3.70 -31.60 12.35
C ASP A 317 -2.29 -31.04 12.25
N ALA A 318 -2.16 -29.77 11.81
CA ALA A 318 -0.87 -29.08 11.74
C ALA A 318 -0.19 -28.95 13.12
N PHE A 319 -0.98 -28.75 14.18
CA PHE A 319 -0.46 -28.75 15.56
C PHE A 319 0.04 -30.14 15.96
N LYS A 320 -0.79 -31.17 15.80
CA LYS A 320 -0.47 -32.57 16.15
C LYS A 320 0.75 -33.10 15.40
N LYS A 321 0.89 -32.71 14.13
CA LYS A 321 1.98 -33.15 13.25
C LYS A 321 3.23 -32.26 13.34
N GLN A 322 3.22 -31.26 14.23
CA GLN A 322 4.30 -30.26 14.37
C GLN A 322 4.69 -29.58 13.04
N ARG A 323 3.68 -29.14 12.29
CA ARG A 323 3.80 -28.43 11.01
C ARG A 323 3.32 -26.98 11.11
N ILE A 324 3.72 -26.31 12.19
CA ILE A 324 3.48 -24.89 12.40
C ILE A 324 4.76 -24.12 12.09
N TYR A 325 4.62 -23.04 11.32
CA TYR A 325 5.71 -22.11 11.03
C TYR A 325 5.31 -20.73 11.53
N THR A 326 6.27 -20.04 12.12
CA THR A 326 6.03 -18.79 12.83
C THR A 326 6.85 -17.64 12.27
N CYS A 327 6.27 -16.44 12.29
CA CYS A 327 6.96 -15.20 12.00
C CYS A 327 6.80 -14.25 13.20
N ASN A 328 7.91 -13.94 13.88
CA ASN A 328 7.93 -12.98 14.97
C ASN A 328 8.15 -11.57 14.41
N THR A 329 7.07 -10.83 14.16
CA THR A 329 7.10 -9.47 13.60
C THR A 329 7.69 -8.44 14.57
N GLY A 330 7.99 -8.82 15.82
CA GLY A 330 8.72 -7.98 16.77
C GLY A 330 10.25 -8.06 16.61
N ILE A 331 10.74 -9.02 15.81
CA ILE A 331 12.18 -9.25 15.61
C ILE A 331 12.56 -9.04 14.14
N VAL A 332 11.69 -9.46 13.19
CA VAL A 332 11.96 -9.32 11.76
C VAL A 332 11.16 -8.16 11.17
N PRO A 333 11.71 -7.41 10.20
CA PRO A 333 11.06 -6.22 9.61
C PRO A 333 9.98 -6.59 8.58
N TYR A 334 9.08 -7.53 8.95
CA TYR A 334 8.06 -8.09 8.07
C TYR A 334 7.20 -7.00 7.42
N TYR A 335 6.63 -6.09 8.24
CA TYR A 335 5.70 -5.08 7.73
C TYR A 335 6.39 -3.96 6.95
N GLU A 336 7.67 -3.70 7.19
CA GLU A 336 8.43 -2.70 6.46
C GLU A 336 8.91 -3.21 5.09
N GLU A 337 9.24 -4.50 5.00
CA GLU A 337 9.81 -5.08 3.78
C GLU A 337 8.76 -5.69 2.84
N PHE A 338 7.81 -6.46 3.38
CA PHE A 338 6.86 -7.21 2.55
C PHE A 338 6.11 -6.35 1.52
N PRO A 339 5.65 -5.12 1.82
CA PRO A 339 4.93 -4.30 0.83
C PRO A 339 5.75 -3.96 -0.41
N LEU A 340 7.06 -3.83 -0.28
CA LEU A 340 7.98 -3.52 -1.38
C LEU A 340 8.68 -4.74 -1.95
N HIS A 341 8.86 -5.79 -1.12
CA HIS A 341 9.63 -6.98 -1.42
C HIS A 341 8.80 -8.25 -1.19
N PRO A 342 7.64 -8.41 -1.88
CA PRO A 342 6.82 -9.61 -1.74
C PRO A 342 7.55 -10.89 -2.18
N GLU A 343 8.61 -10.77 -2.99
CA GLU A 343 9.44 -11.88 -3.42
C GLU A 343 10.19 -12.53 -2.25
N TYR A 344 10.54 -11.78 -1.21
CA TYR A 344 11.18 -12.37 -0.03
C TYR A 344 10.21 -13.29 0.71
N LEU A 345 8.98 -12.83 0.93
CA LEU A 345 7.96 -13.64 1.57
C LEU A 345 7.52 -14.80 0.68
N LEU A 346 7.38 -14.59 -0.63
CA LEU A 346 7.08 -15.66 -1.59
C LEU A 346 8.13 -16.77 -1.51
N LYS A 347 9.42 -16.43 -1.40
CA LYS A 347 10.50 -17.40 -1.29
C LYS A 347 10.46 -18.17 0.03
N ASP A 348 10.15 -17.50 1.16
CA ASP A 348 9.93 -18.16 2.45
C ASP A 348 8.79 -19.17 2.38
N LEU A 349 7.66 -18.78 1.76
CA LEU A 349 6.50 -19.64 1.60
C LEU A 349 6.78 -20.84 0.68
N ILE A 350 7.52 -20.63 -0.41
CA ILE A 350 7.98 -21.74 -1.27
C ILE A 350 8.86 -22.70 -0.46
N TRP A 351 9.76 -22.18 0.38
CA TRP A 351 10.58 -23.03 1.25
C TRP A 351 9.75 -23.84 2.25
N ILE A 352 8.66 -23.27 2.76
CA ILE A 352 7.76 -23.99 3.68
C ILE A 352 6.95 -25.08 2.95
N PHE A 353 6.46 -24.77 1.75
CA PHE A 353 5.53 -25.63 1.02
C PHE A 353 6.25 -26.65 0.14
N HIS A 354 7.37 -26.25 -0.46
CA HIS A 354 8.12 -26.96 -1.49
C HIS A 354 9.63 -26.73 -1.32
N PRO A 355 10.24 -27.17 -0.21
CA PRO A 355 11.66 -26.89 0.09
C PRO A 355 12.62 -27.37 -0.98
N GLU A 356 12.25 -28.39 -1.76
CA GLU A 356 13.02 -28.92 -2.88
C GLU A 356 13.23 -27.92 -4.02
N LEU A 357 12.37 -26.90 -4.17
CA LEU A 357 12.47 -25.87 -5.22
C LEU A 357 13.48 -24.78 -4.88
N VAL A 358 13.85 -24.64 -3.63
CA VAL A 358 14.79 -23.60 -3.14
C VAL A 358 15.85 -24.23 -2.21
N PRO A 359 16.64 -25.19 -2.71
CA PRO A 359 17.61 -25.92 -1.90
C PRO A 359 18.66 -24.98 -1.30
N GLY A 360 18.96 -25.18 -0.01
CA GLY A 360 19.95 -24.37 0.71
C GLY A 360 19.49 -22.97 1.09
N TYR A 361 18.22 -22.62 0.85
CA TYR A 361 17.67 -21.34 1.27
C TYR A 361 17.45 -21.31 2.79
N SER A 362 17.83 -20.21 3.41
CA SER A 362 17.49 -19.88 4.79
C SER A 362 16.41 -18.83 4.80
N PRO A 363 15.23 -19.11 5.38
CA PRO A 363 14.10 -18.18 5.34
C PRO A 363 14.40 -16.88 6.09
N ARG A 364 13.80 -15.81 5.62
CA ARG A 364 13.99 -14.46 6.15
C ARG A 364 13.05 -14.13 7.30
N TYR A 365 11.80 -14.52 7.19
CA TYR A 365 10.74 -14.17 8.14
C TYR A 365 10.23 -15.35 8.95
N PHE A 366 10.09 -16.50 8.31
CA PHE A 366 9.47 -17.67 8.93
C PHE A 366 10.49 -18.67 9.43
N SER A 367 10.21 -19.26 10.59
CA SER A 367 10.92 -20.42 11.13
C SER A 367 9.93 -21.51 11.51
N LYS A 368 10.39 -22.76 11.55
CA LYS A 368 9.57 -23.84 12.10
C LYS A 368 9.40 -23.63 13.60
N MET A 369 8.18 -23.75 14.12
CA MET A 369 7.91 -23.62 15.56
C MET A 369 8.68 -24.68 16.35
N PRO A 370 9.44 -24.32 17.43
CA PRO A 370 10.23 -25.24 18.23
C PRO A 370 9.38 -26.13 19.15
#